data_df51e3fc776828e87e264fe7b0c3fcb2
#
_entry.id   df51e3fc776828e87e264fe7b0c3fcb2
#
_cell.length_a   1.000
_cell.length_b   1.000
_cell.length_c   1.000
_cell.angle_alpha   90.00
_cell.angle_beta   90.00
_cell.angle_gamma   90.00
#
_symmetry.space_group_name_H-M   'P 1'
#
loop_
_entity.id
_entity.type
_entity.pdbx_description
1 polymer ?
#
loop_
_entity_poly.entity_id
_entity_poly.type
_entity_poly.pdbx_seq_one_letter_code
_entity_poly.pdbx_strand_id
1 'polypeptide(L)'
;MSFRCLLVALAVVAAPSVAVAESYEVVGDSIGVGIDWAAKVPSHARNSVAICNGWVLQQLLEPPRGATVFMSLGTNDAVGGALNVKQQVDKIVSTAAAQELRLVWIGPPCVLKPWNENVKKLDAILREQLQGKGVTYVTMSDPSLCDRSLRAGDGVHFNMAGYTRMWQRAAAAAGVPIVLAAKTASEPVVHHIRKTASKKSYKNRHVAHIAATTKGSSPN
;
A
#
# COMPACT_ATOMS: atom_id res chain seq x y z
N MET A 1 12.42 71.31 28.01
CA MET A 1 11.42 70.42 27.33
C MET A 1 11.97 69.01 27.35
N SER A 2 11.48 68.17 28.28
CA SER A 2 12.00 66.77 28.43
C SER A 2 11.06 65.78 27.70
N PHE A 3 11.57 65.18 26.65
CA PHE A 3 10.86 64.08 25.93
C PHE A 3 11.01 62.76 26.73
N ARG A 4 9.92 62.26 27.28
CA ARG A 4 9.85 60.93 27.87
C ARG A 4 9.53 59.94 26.73
N CYS A 5 10.53 59.13 26.33
CA CYS A 5 10.30 57.93 25.47
C CYS A 5 9.52 56.87 26.23
N LEU A 6 8.30 56.58 25.77
CA LEU A 6 7.50 55.47 26.27
C LEU A 6 7.91 54.20 25.52
N LEU A 7 8.63 53.28 26.19
CA LEU A 7 8.94 51.94 25.65
C LEU A 7 7.69 51.05 25.82
N VAL A 8 7.00 50.73 24.72
CA VAL A 8 5.95 49.74 24.72
C VAL A 8 6.60 48.37 24.51
N ALA A 9 6.61 47.53 25.55
CA ALA A 9 7.05 46.14 25.46
C ALA A 9 5.96 45.30 24.82
N LEU A 10 6.20 44.81 23.59
CA LEU A 10 5.34 43.88 22.90
C LEU A 10 5.59 42.46 23.44
N ALA A 11 4.67 41.93 24.27
CA ALA A 11 4.72 40.55 24.73
C ALA A 11 4.27 39.63 23.58
N VAL A 12 5.20 38.88 23.00
CA VAL A 12 4.88 37.79 22.03
C VAL A 12 4.40 36.59 22.82
N VAL A 13 3.11 36.33 22.78
CA VAL A 13 2.51 35.10 23.35
C VAL A 13 2.77 33.97 22.35
N ALA A 14 3.74 33.09 22.65
CA ALA A 14 3.93 31.86 21.91
C ALA A 14 2.75 30.91 22.17
N ALA A 15 1.89 30.72 21.18
CA ALA A 15 0.85 29.70 21.24
C ALA A 15 1.52 28.31 21.27
N PRO A 16 1.06 27.37 22.11
CA PRO A 16 1.57 26.01 22.09
C PRO A 16 1.27 25.36 20.74
N SER A 17 2.30 24.94 20.00
CA SER A 17 2.14 24.11 18.83
C SER A 17 1.60 22.75 19.26
N VAL A 18 0.35 22.46 18.96
CA VAL A 18 -0.18 21.11 19.10
C VAL A 18 0.52 20.25 18.05
N ALA A 19 1.41 19.37 18.47
CA ALA A 19 2.00 18.38 17.58
C ALA A 19 0.87 17.44 17.14
N VAL A 20 0.43 17.58 15.88
CA VAL A 20 -0.46 16.62 15.25
C VAL A 20 0.34 15.33 15.08
N ALA A 21 -0.16 14.22 15.63
CA ALA A 21 0.48 12.93 15.44
C ALA A 21 0.52 12.63 13.94
N GLU A 22 1.72 12.32 13.42
CA GLU A 22 1.87 11.95 12.02
C GLU A 22 1.08 10.67 11.73
N SER A 23 0.18 10.74 10.75
CA SER A 23 -0.59 9.60 10.25
C SER A 23 0.11 9.03 9.01
N TYR A 24 0.28 7.72 8.98
CA TYR A 24 0.87 6.98 7.88
C TYR A 24 -0.13 5.99 7.33
N GLU A 25 -0.33 5.98 6.01
CA GLU A 25 -1.29 5.08 5.38
C GLU A 25 -0.75 4.49 4.07
N VAL A 26 -1.24 3.31 3.70
CA VAL A 26 -0.90 2.66 2.44
C VAL A 26 -2.11 2.67 1.51
N VAL A 27 -1.89 3.06 0.25
CA VAL A 27 -2.88 2.96 -0.83
C VAL A 27 -2.26 2.29 -2.06
N GLY A 28 -3.06 1.99 -3.07
CA GLY A 28 -2.59 1.50 -4.36
C GLY A 28 -3.06 0.08 -4.70
N ASP A 29 -2.18 -0.68 -5.33
CA ASP A 29 -2.44 -1.99 -5.92
C ASP A 29 -2.18 -3.18 -4.97
N SER A 30 -2.12 -4.40 -5.52
CA SER A 30 -1.84 -5.63 -4.75
C SER A 30 -0.45 -5.65 -4.11
N ILE A 31 0.52 -4.92 -4.65
CA ILE A 31 1.83 -4.74 -4.02
C ILE A 31 1.67 -3.88 -2.75
N GLY A 32 0.83 -2.85 -2.80
CA GLY A 32 0.44 -2.04 -1.64
C GLY A 32 -0.19 -2.88 -0.53
N VAL A 33 -1.08 -3.83 -0.87
CA VAL A 33 -1.65 -4.79 0.10
C VAL A 33 -0.54 -5.57 0.81
N GLY A 34 0.46 -6.04 0.08
CA GLY A 34 1.59 -6.75 0.69
C GLY A 34 2.49 -5.85 1.54
N ILE A 35 2.68 -4.61 1.13
CA ILE A 35 3.43 -3.61 1.91
C ILE A 35 2.72 -3.30 3.23
N ASP A 36 1.39 -3.20 3.24
CA ASP A 36 0.59 -3.03 4.44
C ASP A 36 0.87 -4.13 5.48
N TRP A 37 0.94 -5.39 5.05
CA TRP A 37 1.27 -6.51 5.96
C TRP A 37 2.64 -6.34 6.65
N ALA A 38 3.60 -5.72 5.97
CA ALA A 38 4.92 -5.44 6.51
C ALA A 38 4.97 -4.17 7.36
N ALA A 39 4.25 -3.14 6.94
CA ALA A 39 4.23 -1.79 7.55
C ALA A 39 3.42 -1.73 8.84
N LYS A 40 2.31 -2.49 8.92
CA LYS A 40 1.35 -2.48 10.03
C LYS A 40 0.75 -1.09 10.28
N VAL A 41 0.45 -0.38 9.21
CA VAL A 41 -0.25 0.91 9.21
C VAL A 41 -1.63 0.76 8.54
N PRO A 42 -2.59 1.67 8.74
CA PRO A 42 -3.87 1.64 8.02
C PRO A 42 -3.68 1.59 6.51
N SER A 43 -4.58 0.88 5.81
CA SER A 43 -4.44 0.66 4.37
C SER A 43 -5.77 0.65 3.64
N HIS A 44 -5.79 1.29 2.48
CA HIS A 44 -6.89 1.26 1.51
C HIS A 44 -6.45 0.62 0.18
N ALA A 45 -5.26 0.01 0.14
CA ALA A 45 -4.75 -0.68 -1.04
C ALA A 45 -5.66 -1.85 -1.44
N ARG A 46 -5.83 -2.09 -2.75
CA ARG A 46 -6.71 -3.13 -3.30
C ARG A 46 -6.08 -3.77 -4.54
N ASN A 47 -6.43 -5.01 -4.79
CA ASN A 47 -6.01 -5.70 -6.00
C ASN A 47 -6.49 -4.97 -7.27
N SER A 48 -5.74 -5.11 -8.35
CA SER A 48 -6.09 -4.65 -9.69
C SER A 48 -6.21 -3.12 -9.87
N VAL A 49 -5.78 -2.33 -8.90
CA VAL A 49 -5.67 -0.88 -9.06
C VAL A 49 -4.51 -0.57 -10.00
N ALA A 50 -4.74 0.33 -10.95
CA ALA A 50 -3.75 0.78 -11.92
C ALA A 50 -3.81 2.31 -12.07
N ILE A 51 -2.74 2.92 -12.56
CA ILE A 51 -2.71 4.34 -12.88
C ILE A 51 -3.81 4.64 -13.90
N CYS A 52 -3.90 3.82 -14.95
CA CYS A 52 -4.81 4.04 -16.08
C CYS A 52 -6.30 3.90 -15.74
N ASN A 53 -6.68 3.12 -14.72
CA ASN A 53 -8.09 2.96 -14.36
C ASN A 53 -8.60 3.99 -13.34
N GLY A 54 -7.72 4.78 -12.75
CA GLY A 54 -8.07 5.88 -11.86
C GLY A 54 -8.69 5.49 -10.50
N TRP A 55 -8.80 4.20 -10.16
CA TRP A 55 -9.40 3.76 -8.90
C TRP A 55 -8.63 4.25 -7.66
N VAL A 56 -7.33 4.51 -7.81
CA VAL A 56 -6.51 5.09 -6.75
C VAL A 56 -7.00 6.47 -6.29
N LEU A 57 -7.70 7.22 -7.14
CA LEU A 57 -8.24 8.53 -6.78
C LEU A 57 -9.26 8.42 -5.63
N GLN A 58 -10.06 7.36 -5.59
CA GLN A 58 -10.97 7.09 -4.47
C GLN A 58 -10.19 6.75 -3.19
N GLN A 59 -9.13 5.95 -3.31
CA GLN A 59 -8.30 5.59 -2.16
C GLN A 59 -7.58 6.81 -1.54
N LEU A 60 -7.25 7.82 -2.33
CA LEU A 60 -6.62 9.06 -1.83
C LEU A 60 -7.58 9.98 -1.06
N LEU A 61 -8.88 9.70 -1.07
CA LEU A 61 -9.87 10.44 -0.30
C LEU A 61 -10.10 9.86 1.11
N GLU A 62 -9.60 8.65 1.37
CA GLU A 62 -9.80 7.94 2.64
C GLU A 62 -8.83 8.39 3.76
N PRO A 63 -7.52 8.63 3.48
CA PRO A 63 -6.59 9.10 4.50
C PRO A 63 -6.97 10.46 5.06
N PRO A 64 -6.69 10.71 6.36
CA PRO A 64 -6.91 12.03 6.94
C PRO A 64 -6.02 13.07 6.25
N ARG A 65 -6.54 14.31 6.17
CA ARG A 65 -5.77 15.43 5.59
C ARG A 65 -4.44 15.59 6.33
N GLY A 66 -3.38 15.86 5.59
CA GLY A 66 -2.03 16.01 6.12
C GLY A 66 -1.29 14.68 6.37
N ALA A 67 -1.93 13.54 6.13
CA ALA A 67 -1.27 12.23 6.28
C ALA A 67 -0.11 12.05 5.29
N THR A 68 0.87 11.23 5.68
CA THR A 68 1.87 10.69 4.76
C THR A 68 1.33 9.39 4.16
N VAL A 69 1.12 9.40 2.85
CA VAL A 69 0.53 8.29 2.11
C VAL A 69 1.59 7.58 1.28
N PHE A 70 1.78 6.30 1.54
CA PHE A 70 2.63 5.40 0.77
C PHE A 70 1.79 4.72 -0.32
N MET A 71 1.91 5.19 -1.55
CA MET A 71 1.12 4.71 -2.67
C MET A 71 1.94 3.77 -3.56
N SER A 72 1.60 2.49 -3.57
CA SER A 72 2.17 1.51 -4.50
C SER A 72 1.34 1.44 -5.77
N LEU A 73 1.93 1.82 -6.92
CA LEU A 73 1.17 1.86 -8.17
C LEU A 73 2.07 1.75 -9.40
N GLY A 74 1.53 1.11 -10.45
CA GLY A 74 2.18 0.96 -11.76
C GLY A 74 2.43 -0.49 -12.17
N THR A 75 2.33 -1.45 -11.25
CA THR A 75 2.55 -2.87 -11.57
C THR A 75 1.52 -3.37 -12.59
N ASN A 76 0.26 -3.05 -12.42
CA ASN A 76 -0.82 -3.46 -13.33
C ASN A 76 -0.74 -2.75 -14.69
N ASP A 77 -0.25 -1.50 -14.71
CA ASP A 77 -0.01 -0.77 -15.96
C ASP A 77 1.12 -1.42 -16.78
N ALA A 78 2.19 -1.86 -16.12
CA ALA A 78 3.30 -2.55 -16.76
C ALA A 78 2.88 -3.91 -17.35
N VAL A 79 1.97 -4.67 -16.69
CA VAL A 79 1.38 -5.91 -17.24
C VAL A 79 0.73 -5.64 -18.59
N GLY A 80 -0.10 -4.60 -18.68
CA GLY A 80 -0.81 -4.21 -19.88
C GLY A 80 0.02 -3.44 -20.90
N GLY A 81 1.27 -3.07 -20.57
CA GLY A 81 2.10 -2.20 -21.41
C GLY A 81 1.57 -0.76 -21.51
N ALA A 82 0.75 -0.33 -20.56
CA ALA A 82 0.19 1.02 -20.51
C ALA A 82 1.27 2.01 -20.03
N LEU A 83 1.98 2.64 -20.96
CA LEU A 83 3.06 3.58 -20.67
C LEU A 83 2.65 5.05 -20.81
N ASN A 84 1.52 5.34 -21.45
CA ASN A 84 1.00 6.70 -21.59
C ASN A 84 0.13 7.07 -20.36
N VAL A 85 0.78 7.37 -19.25
CA VAL A 85 0.12 7.57 -17.93
C VAL A 85 0.11 9.03 -17.46
N LYS A 86 0.68 9.96 -18.25
CA LYS A 86 0.92 11.36 -17.83
C LYS A 86 -0.31 12.04 -17.25
N GLN A 87 -1.43 12.00 -17.97
CA GLN A 87 -2.66 12.67 -17.53
C GLN A 87 -3.17 12.11 -16.20
N GLN A 88 -3.10 10.79 -16.01
CA GLN A 88 -3.53 10.15 -14.78
C GLN A 88 -2.59 10.46 -13.62
N VAL A 89 -1.28 10.48 -13.88
CA VAL A 89 -0.26 10.90 -12.89
C VAL A 89 -0.55 12.33 -12.41
N ASP A 90 -0.83 13.26 -13.33
CA ASP A 90 -1.15 14.65 -12.98
C ASP A 90 -2.43 14.73 -12.12
N LYS A 91 -3.47 13.94 -12.42
CA LYS A 91 -4.69 13.86 -11.61
C LYS A 91 -4.42 13.29 -10.22
N ILE A 92 -3.61 12.24 -10.10
CA ILE A 92 -3.24 11.62 -8.83
C ILE A 92 -2.51 12.64 -7.95
N VAL A 93 -1.50 13.32 -8.51
CA VAL A 93 -0.72 14.33 -7.77
C VAL A 93 -1.60 15.50 -7.32
N SER A 94 -2.48 15.99 -8.21
CA SER A 94 -3.38 17.10 -7.87
C SER A 94 -4.42 16.69 -6.81
N THR A 95 -4.92 15.45 -6.85
CA THR A 95 -5.83 14.92 -5.82
C THR A 95 -5.13 14.82 -4.48
N ALA A 96 -3.91 14.27 -4.43
CA ALA A 96 -3.12 14.19 -3.20
C ALA A 96 -2.85 15.59 -2.62
N ALA A 97 -2.48 16.54 -3.47
CA ALA A 97 -2.25 17.93 -3.04
C ALA A 97 -3.53 18.60 -2.49
N ALA A 98 -4.69 18.39 -3.14
CA ALA A 98 -5.99 18.89 -2.65
C ALA A 98 -6.40 18.30 -1.31
N GLN A 99 -5.97 17.10 -0.98
CA GLN A 99 -6.13 16.45 0.33
C GLN A 99 -4.99 16.77 1.30
N GLU A 100 -4.03 17.65 0.91
CA GLU A 100 -2.86 18.00 1.73
C GLU A 100 -1.97 16.79 2.08
N LEU A 101 -2.05 15.71 1.31
CA LEU A 101 -1.30 14.49 1.58
C LEU A 101 0.18 14.66 1.19
N ARG A 102 1.06 14.17 2.04
CA ARG A 102 2.46 13.95 1.70
C ARG A 102 2.58 12.63 0.95
N LEU A 103 2.70 12.70 -0.38
CA LEU A 103 2.68 11.51 -1.23
C LEU A 103 4.08 10.90 -1.39
N VAL A 104 4.21 9.63 -1.03
CA VAL A 104 5.36 8.77 -1.27
C VAL A 104 4.95 7.73 -2.30
N TRP A 105 5.39 7.89 -3.55
CA TRP A 105 5.04 6.95 -4.63
C TRP A 105 6.05 5.82 -4.72
N ILE A 106 5.61 4.62 -4.39
CA ILE A 106 6.37 3.38 -4.52
C ILE A 106 6.15 2.88 -5.95
N GLY A 107 7.19 2.96 -6.78
CA GLY A 107 7.14 2.55 -8.18
C GLY A 107 6.96 1.05 -8.36
N PRO A 108 6.62 0.61 -9.60
CA PRO A 108 6.45 -0.81 -9.90
C PRO A 108 7.75 -1.58 -9.65
N PRO A 109 7.70 -2.69 -8.89
CA PRO A 109 8.89 -3.46 -8.56
C PRO A 109 9.34 -4.33 -9.74
N CYS A 110 10.63 -4.66 -9.77
CA CYS A 110 11.12 -5.72 -10.62
C CYS A 110 10.25 -6.98 -10.50
N VAL A 111 9.97 -7.66 -11.59
CA VAL A 111 9.18 -8.90 -11.63
C VAL A 111 9.93 -10.00 -12.41
N LEU A 112 9.63 -11.27 -12.09
CA LEU A 112 10.21 -12.43 -12.79
C LEU A 112 9.28 -12.86 -13.94
N LYS A 113 8.92 -11.89 -14.80
CA LYS A 113 8.01 -12.08 -15.94
C LYS A 113 8.60 -11.45 -17.21
N PRO A 114 8.20 -11.92 -18.41
CA PRO A 114 8.67 -11.35 -19.67
C PRO A 114 8.43 -9.85 -19.80
N TRP A 115 7.35 -9.34 -19.18
CA TRP A 115 7.00 -7.91 -19.20
C TRP A 115 7.79 -7.04 -18.20
N ASN A 116 8.85 -7.56 -17.58
CA ASN A 116 9.73 -6.77 -16.70
C ASN A 116 10.37 -5.57 -17.41
N GLU A 117 10.55 -5.63 -18.72
CA GLU A 117 11.02 -4.47 -19.49
C GLU A 117 10.01 -3.30 -19.48
N ASN A 118 8.70 -3.59 -19.42
CA ASN A 118 7.69 -2.55 -19.26
C ASN A 118 7.77 -1.91 -17.86
N VAL A 119 8.12 -2.70 -16.82
CA VAL A 119 8.37 -2.18 -15.47
C VAL A 119 9.48 -1.15 -15.48
N LYS A 120 10.62 -1.47 -16.11
CA LYS A 120 11.76 -0.55 -16.20
C LYS A 120 11.42 0.72 -16.95
N LYS A 121 10.69 0.60 -18.08
CA LYS A 121 10.24 1.76 -18.87
C LYS A 121 9.30 2.63 -18.08
N LEU A 122 8.31 2.04 -17.41
CA LEU A 122 7.33 2.77 -16.62
C LEU A 122 7.97 3.44 -15.40
N ASP A 123 8.92 2.77 -14.72
CA ASP A 123 9.69 3.35 -13.62
C ASP A 123 10.44 4.62 -14.07
N ALA A 124 11.09 4.58 -15.24
CA ALA A 124 11.78 5.75 -15.79
C ALA A 124 10.81 6.90 -16.11
N ILE A 125 9.66 6.59 -16.73
CA ILE A 125 8.61 7.56 -17.06
C ILE A 125 8.05 8.21 -15.78
N LEU A 126 7.74 7.42 -14.77
CA LEU A 126 7.19 7.93 -13.50
C LEU A 126 8.20 8.82 -12.77
N ARG A 127 9.47 8.42 -12.74
CA ARG A 127 10.54 9.22 -12.13
C ARG A 127 10.66 10.60 -12.79
N GLU A 128 10.62 10.65 -14.12
CA GLU A 128 10.67 11.89 -14.87
C GLU A 128 9.42 12.73 -14.63
N GLN A 129 8.23 12.14 -14.73
CA GLN A 129 6.97 12.86 -14.59
C GLN A 129 6.72 13.41 -13.19
N LEU A 130 7.25 12.77 -12.14
CA LEU A 130 7.08 13.16 -10.75
C LEU A 130 8.14 14.12 -10.25
N GLN A 131 9.20 14.36 -11.03
CA GLN A 131 10.25 15.30 -10.68
C GLN A 131 9.69 16.71 -10.49
N GLY A 132 10.01 17.34 -9.35
CA GLY A 132 9.58 18.70 -9.02
C GLY A 132 8.11 18.86 -8.62
N LYS A 133 7.34 17.77 -8.50
CA LYS A 133 5.90 17.81 -8.14
C LYS A 133 5.62 17.64 -6.65
N GLY A 134 6.63 17.73 -5.77
CA GLY A 134 6.43 17.56 -4.33
C GLY A 134 6.13 16.12 -3.91
N VAL A 135 6.34 15.14 -4.79
CA VAL A 135 6.16 13.71 -4.54
C VAL A 135 7.51 13.06 -4.26
N THR A 136 7.61 12.28 -3.20
CA THR A 136 8.78 11.41 -2.97
C THR A 136 8.61 10.15 -3.82
N TYR A 137 9.33 10.04 -4.94
CA TYR A 137 9.32 8.83 -5.76
C TYR A 137 10.39 7.83 -5.32
N VAL A 138 9.98 6.57 -5.13
CA VAL A 138 10.86 5.48 -4.68
C VAL A 138 10.85 4.37 -5.72
N THR A 139 11.94 4.27 -6.50
CA THR A 139 12.08 3.18 -7.47
C THR A 139 12.16 1.82 -6.77
N MET A 140 11.40 0.86 -7.27
CA MET A 140 11.45 -0.55 -6.89
C MET A 140 11.85 -1.45 -8.08
N SER A 141 12.13 -0.86 -9.24
CA SER A 141 12.70 -1.54 -10.41
C SER A 141 14.21 -1.77 -10.22
N ASP A 142 14.57 -2.40 -9.10
CA ASP A 142 15.94 -2.58 -8.61
C ASP A 142 16.32 -4.07 -8.69
N PRO A 143 17.53 -4.42 -9.23
CA PRO A 143 17.98 -5.79 -9.33
C PRO A 143 17.95 -6.57 -8.01
N SER A 144 18.18 -5.92 -6.86
CA SER A 144 18.11 -6.57 -5.54
C SER A 144 16.72 -7.05 -5.16
N LEU A 145 15.67 -6.50 -5.79
CA LEU A 145 14.28 -6.95 -5.66
C LEU A 145 13.91 -8.00 -6.73
N CYS A 146 14.79 -8.29 -7.70
CA CYS A 146 14.60 -9.38 -8.67
C CYS A 146 14.92 -10.76 -8.08
N ASP A 147 15.44 -10.84 -6.88
CA ASP A 147 15.80 -12.09 -6.22
C ASP A 147 14.57 -13.00 -6.05
N ARG A 148 14.68 -14.24 -6.57
CA ARG A 148 13.64 -15.26 -6.47
C ARG A 148 13.30 -15.61 -5.01
N SER A 149 14.27 -15.54 -4.10
CA SER A 149 14.08 -15.82 -2.68
C SER A 149 13.13 -14.82 -1.97
N LEU A 150 12.92 -13.65 -2.58
CA LEU A 150 12.00 -12.61 -2.08
C LEU A 150 10.59 -12.71 -2.67
N ARG A 151 10.33 -13.71 -3.54
CA ARG A 151 9.11 -13.78 -4.33
C ARG A 151 8.12 -14.80 -3.81
N ALA A 152 6.84 -14.50 -4.05
CA ALA A 152 5.80 -15.51 -4.09
C ALA A 152 5.94 -16.38 -5.35
N GLY A 153 5.22 -17.50 -5.40
CA GLY A 153 5.33 -18.47 -6.49
C GLY A 153 4.94 -17.94 -7.88
N ASP A 154 4.18 -16.85 -7.94
CA ASP A 154 3.74 -16.25 -9.19
C ASP A 154 4.81 -15.38 -9.90
N GLY A 155 5.93 -15.08 -9.22
CA GLY A 155 7.02 -14.27 -9.76
C GLY A 155 6.70 -12.77 -9.92
N VAL A 156 5.54 -12.31 -9.42
CA VAL A 156 5.11 -10.91 -9.38
C VAL A 156 5.10 -10.39 -7.95
N HIS A 157 4.35 -11.05 -7.09
CA HIS A 157 4.23 -10.70 -5.69
C HIS A 157 5.46 -11.13 -4.88
N PHE A 158 5.58 -10.60 -3.69
CA PHE A 158 6.68 -10.86 -2.79
C PHE A 158 6.24 -11.76 -1.61
N ASN A 159 7.18 -12.41 -0.98
CA ASN A 159 6.98 -12.92 0.35
C ASN A 159 7.19 -11.79 1.39
N MET A 160 7.00 -12.10 2.67
CA MET A 160 7.10 -11.09 3.73
C MET A 160 8.48 -10.41 3.78
N ALA A 161 9.57 -11.12 3.50
CA ALA A 161 10.92 -10.53 3.48
C ALA A 161 11.06 -9.50 2.35
N GLY A 162 10.48 -9.78 1.17
CA GLY A 162 10.45 -8.85 0.06
C GLY A 162 9.63 -7.60 0.35
N TYR A 163 8.41 -7.76 0.88
CA TYR A 163 7.58 -6.61 1.27
C TYR A 163 8.21 -5.78 2.39
N THR A 164 8.84 -6.41 3.38
CA THR A 164 9.57 -5.69 4.43
C THR A 164 10.70 -4.84 3.85
N ARG A 165 11.45 -5.38 2.88
CA ARG A 165 12.53 -4.64 2.19
C ARG A 165 11.98 -3.43 1.41
N MET A 166 10.84 -3.60 0.73
CA MET A 166 10.19 -2.49 0.02
C MET A 166 9.70 -1.41 0.98
N TRP A 167 9.05 -1.80 2.08
CA TRP A 167 8.60 -0.89 3.11
C TRP A 167 9.77 -0.10 3.72
N GLN A 168 10.85 -0.78 4.13
CA GLN A 168 12.03 -0.14 4.69
C GLN A 168 12.63 0.91 3.75
N ARG A 169 12.71 0.60 2.45
CA ARG A 169 13.20 1.53 1.43
C ARG A 169 12.29 2.75 1.30
N ALA A 170 10.98 2.55 1.26
CA ALA A 170 10.01 3.62 1.13
C ALA A 170 9.98 4.52 2.38
N ALA A 171 9.98 3.95 3.56
CA ALA A 171 10.02 4.67 4.84
C ALA A 171 11.30 5.50 4.97
N ALA A 172 12.46 4.92 4.64
CA ALA A 172 13.74 5.63 4.66
C ALA A 172 13.76 6.83 3.69
N ALA A 173 13.24 6.66 2.47
CA ALA A 173 13.15 7.74 1.49
C ALA A 173 12.20 8.86 1.94
N ALA A 174 11.19 8.53 2.73
CA ALA A 174 10.25 9.48 3.31
C ALA A 174 10.75 10.12 4.61
N GLY A 175 11.88 9.68 5.18
CA GLY A 175 12.37 10.12 6.50
C GLY A 175 11.44 9.67 7.64
N VAL A 176 10.65 8.60 7.43
CA VAL A 176 9.75 8.03 8.44
C VAL A 176 10.54 7.06 9.31
N PRO A 177 10.46 7.16 10.65
CA PRO A 177 11.10 6.22 11.54
C PRO A 177 10.58 4.79 11.27
N ILE A 178 11.45 3.88 10.92
CA ILE A 178 11.10 2.47 10.82
C ILE A 178 11.00 1.95 12.25
N VAL A 179 9.79 1.95 12.80
CA VAL A 179 9.51 1.17 13.99
C VAL A 179 9.47 -0.28 13.50
N LEU A 180 10.63 -0.93 13.50
CA LEU A 180 10.68 -2.38 13.46
C LEU A 180 9.88 -2.80 14.69
N ALA A 181 8.71 -3.45 14.47
CA ALA A 181 7.99 -4.07 15.56
C ALA A 181 9.02 -4.92 16.31
N ALA A 182 9.41 -4.46 17.49
CA ALA A 182 10.32 -5.21 18.33
C ALA A 182 9.71 -6.58 18.41
N LYS A 183 10.46 -7.61 18.02
CA LYS A 183 10.08 -8.99 18.19
C LYS A 183 9.78 -9.14 19.67
N THR A 184 8.52 -8.96 20.04
CA THR A 184 8.09 -9.19 21.42
C THR A 184 8.52 -10.61 21.70
N ALA A 185 9.52 -10.73 22.56
CA ALA A 185 10.00 -11.98 23.05
C ALA A 185 8.74 -12.76 23.46
N SER A 186 8.55 -13.92 22.87
CA SER A 186 7.44 -14.80 23.13
C SER A 186 7.27 -14.97 24.63
N GLU A 187 6.25 -14.35 25.21
CA GLU A 187 5.76 -14.82 26.49
C GLU A 187 5.35 -16.29 26.31
N PRO A 188 5.77 -17.20 27.17
CA PRO A 188 5.36 -18.58 27.10
C PRO A 188 3.84 -18.62 27.30
N VAL A 189 3.11 -18.98 26.25
CA VAL A 189 1.66 -19.26 26.33
C VAL A 189 1.50 -20.45 27.28
N VAL A 190 1.16 -20.17 28.52
CA VAL A 190 0.73 -21.22 29.49
C VAL A 190 -0.61 -21.72 28.98
N HIS A 191 -0.56 -22.85 28.26
CA HIS A 191 -1.74 -23.60 27.88
C HIS A 191 -2.39 -24.19 29.14
N HIS A 192 -3.39 -23.51 29.66
CA HIS A 192 -4.36 -24.14 30.54
C HIS A 192 -5.20 -25.12 29.72
N ILE A 193 -4.77 -26.39 29.72
CA ILE A 193 -5.55 -27.50 29.17
C ILE A 193 -6.79 -27.68 30.05
N ARG A 194 -7.89 -27.08 29.68
CA ARG A 194 -9.21 -27.41 30.20
C ARG A 194 -9.71 -28.65 29.45
N LYS A 195 -9.52 -29.81 30.02
CA LYS A 195 -10.16 -31.06 29.59
C LYS A 195 -11.66 -30.94 29.82
N THR A 196 -12.44 -30.67 28.76
CA THR A 196 -13.87 -31.00 28.76
C THR A 196 -14.10 -32.07 27.70
N ALA A 197 -14.28 -33.29 28.22
CA ALA A 197 -14.78 -34.39 27.40
C ALA A 197 -16.25 -34.13 27.05
N SER A 198 -16.57 -34.09 25.76
CA SER A 198 -17.93 -34.32 25.28
C SER A 198 -17.89 -35.18 24.02
N LYS A 199 -18.15 -36.48 24.24
CA LYS A 199 -18.50 -37.41 23.17
C LYS A 199 -19.87 -36.98 22.61
N LYS A 200 -19.95 -36.58 21.35
CA LYS A 200 -21.21 -36.63 20.58
C LYS A 200 -20.97 -37.42 19.30
N SER A 201 -21.54 -38.63 19.34
CA SER A 201 -21.73 -39.54 18.24
C SER A 201 -22.54 -38.89 17.13
N TYR A 202 -21.99 -38.82 15.90
CA TYR A 202 -22.75 -38.44 14.71
C TYR A 202 -23.10 -39.73 13.95
N LYS A 203 -24.40 -40.06 14.02
CA LYS A 203 -25.03 -41.19 13.36
C LYS A 203 -25.18 -40.89 11.86
N ASN A 204 -24.61 -41.73 11.01
CA ASN A 204 -24.83 -41.78 9.57
C ASN A 204 -26.32 -41.87 9.25
N ARG A 205 -26.81 -41.03 8.34
CA ARG A 205 -28.04 -41.27 7.59
C ARG A 205 -27.70 -41.23 6.11
N HIS A 206 -27.65 -42.42 5.52
CA HIS A 206 -27.85 -42.64 4.09
C HIS A 206 -29.28 -42.30 3.76
N VAL A 207 -29.50 -41.56 2.70
CA VAL A 207 -30.71 -41.64 1.88
C VAL A 207 -30.28 -41.56 0.43
N ALA A 208 -30.64 -42.62 -0.27
CA ALA A 208 -30.47 -42.86 -1.69
C ALA A 208 -31.68 -42.36 -2.47
N HIS A 209 -31.48 -42.24 -3.80
CA HIS A 209 -32.46 -42.18 -4.92
C HIS A 209 -33.32 -40.93 -5.01
N ILE A 210 -33.39 -40.35 -6.21
CA ILE A 210 -34.16 -40.83 -7.38
C ILE A 210 -33.61 -40.21 -8.67
N ALA A 211 -33.40 -41.06 -9.66
CA ALA A 211 -33.29 -40.71 -11.07
C ALA A 211 -34.66 -40.44 -11.64
N ALA A 212 -34.80 -39.44 -12.51
CA ALA A 212 -35.90 -39.36 -13.46
C ALA A 212 -35.44 -38.69 -14.74
N THR A 213 -35.39 -39.51 -15.77
CA THR A 213 -35.38 -39.29 -17.19
C THR A 213 -36.58 -38.49 -17.69
N THR A 214 -36.35 -37.60 -18.71
CA THR A 214 -37.21 -37.38 -19.91
C THR A 214 -36.41 -36.45 -20.85
N LYS A 215 -35.97 -36.89 -21.96
CA LYS A 215 -36.36 -37.08 -23.35
C LYS A 215 -37.15 -35.94 -23.99
N GLY A 216 -36.59 -35.45 -25.11
CA GLY A 216 -37.28 -34.94 -26.31
C GLY A 216 -37.32 -33.40 -26.36
N SER A 217 -37.07 -32.74 -27.42
CA SER A 217 -36.95 -32.99 -28.87
C SER A 217 -36.49 -31.66 -29.51
N SER A 218 -35.59 -31.71 -30.49
CA SER A 218 -35.44 -30.73 -31.58
C SER A 218 -36.63 -30.95 -32.55
N PRO A 219 -36.99 -30.08 -33.52
CA PRO A 219 -36.20 -29.13 -34.30
C PRO A 219 -36.93 -27.80 -34.63
N ASN A 220 -36.22 -26.80 -35.04
CA ASN A 220 -36.17 -26.11 -36.34
C ASN A 220 -35.23 -24.95 -36.27
#